data_f8f33227ef0ae2009069d54b4cb4a4b8
#
_entry.id   f8f33227ef0ae2009069d54b4cb4a4b8
#
_cell.length_a   1.000
_cell.length_b   1.000
_cell.length_c   1.000
_cell.angle_alpha   90.00
_cell.angle_beta   90.00
_cell.angle_gamma   90.00
#
_symmetry.space_group_name_H-M   'P 1'
#
loop_
_entity.id
_entity.type
_entity.pdbx_description
1 polymer ?
#
loop_
_entity_poly.entity_id
_entity_poly.type
_entity_poly.pdbx_seq_one_letter_code
_entity_poly.pdbx_strand_id
1 'polypeptide(L)'
;MTRSGLDELLTVPELVGQTIRTQRFDPTEFARAAKDVQAATVWKTLFVDQTPMSDATRAVLTTLQSFGLDINERNMDLLRAKFPREAWEQVLGTAGVGRLVMTNDPFDDKERAAWQSQPVRDVRFFAALLLDTMVHGWKDNFQRLKPWGYQVSANLTTSHDEIMRFLDIWMDRTNPIYVSISLPALQIQEAAQMLRNVVLAICLRRSVAVQCTVKPGGLADLAVLCQEYPGLRFLARVESFDEEASLALLGSRFPNLLIYGWPRPGNTALTLARVQSQGLTFVPQPSGARVLEELISRWTLFKPVAVELLASHYASLEEMGYGVDPDLIEKDLRDLLGQRFWTFLGRE
;
A
#
# COMPACT_ATOMS: atom_id res chain seq x y z
N MET A 1 12.03 -2.58 6.78
CA MET A 1 11.97 -2.15 8.20
C MET A 1 10.72 -1.30 8.39
N THR A 2 9.82 -1.69 9.28
CA THR A 2 8.61 -0.92 9.59
C THR A 2 9.03 0.37 10.29
N ARG A 3 8.62 1.51 9.77
CA ARG A 3 8.78 2.80 10.45
C ARG A 3 7.70 2.90 11.51
N SER A 4 8.04 3.38 12.71
CA SER A 4 7.13 3.50 13.84
C SER A 4 7.58 4.62 14.77
N GLY A 5 6.64 5.28 15.43
CA GLY A 5 6.87 6.33 16.42
C GLY A 5 6.27 7.68 16.03
N LEU A 6 6.12 8.55 17.02
CA LEU A 6 5.47 9.84 16.86
C LEU A 6 6.17 10.74 15.83
N ASP A 7 7.51 10.79 15.85
CA ASP A 7 8.26 11.62 14.90
C ASP A 7 8.14 11.11 13.47
N GLU A 8 8.07 9.78 13.26
CA GLU A 8 7.80 9.18 11.96
C GLU A 8 6.38 9.48 11.50
N LEU A 9 5.38 9.37 12.39
CA LEU A 9 3.98 9.67 12.10
C LEU A 9 3.77 11.14 11.69
N LEU A 10 4.46 12.07 12.36
CA LEU A 10 4.38 13.51 12.06
C LEU A 10 5.15 13.91 10.80
N THR A 11 6.07 13.08 10.32
CA THR A 11 6.89 13.39 9.14
C THR A 11 6.51 12.58 7.90
N VAL A 12 5.25 12.15 7.82
CA VAL A 12 4.71 11.61 6.56
C VAL A 12 4.64 12.72 5.50
N PRO A 13 4.84 12.39 4.21
CA PRO A 13 4.97 13.39 3.15
C PRO A 13 3.82 14.39 3.06
N GLU A 14 2.61 13.95 3.36
CA GLU A 14 1.41 14.79 3.33
C GLU A 14 1.48 15.92 4.37
N LEU A 15 1.92 15.64 5.59
CA LEU A 15 2.10 16.64 6.65
C LEU A 15 3.30 17.54 6.39
N VAL A 16 4.41 16.95 5.95
CA VAL A 16 5.61 17.70 5.56
C VAL A 16 5.29 18.69 4.44
N GLY A 17 4.59 18.22 3.39
CA GLY A 17 4.19 19.09 2.28
C GLY A 17 3.26 20.24 2.71
N GLN A 18 2.31 19.99 3.62
CA GLN A 18 1.47 21.04 4.19
C GLN A 18 2.29 22.06 4.99
N THR A 19 3.22 21.58 5.82
CA THR A 19 4.09 22.44 6.63
C THR A 19 4.98 23.33 5.77
N ILE A 20 5.65 22.74 4.76
CA ILE A 20 6.52 23.48 3.81
C ILE A 20 5.72 24.57 3.10
N ARG A 21 4.52 24.24 2.62
CA ARG A 21 3.63 25.21 1.95
C ARG A 21 3.18 26.33 2.88
N THR A 22 2.81 25.99 4.12
CA THR A 22 2.31 26.97 5.10
C THR A 22 3.39 27.94 5.55
N GLN A 23 4.58 27.43 5.83
CA GLN A 23 5.71 28.22 6.34
C GLN A 23 6.60 28.77 5.21
N ARG A 24 6.36 28.35 3.96
CA ARG A 24 7.18 28.71 2.79
C ARG A 24 8.65 28.31 2.96
N PHE A 25 8.89 27.17 3.57
CA PHE A 25 10.24 26.63 3.70
C PHE A 25 10.80 26.15 2.36
N ASP A 26 12.13 26.18 2.22
CA ASP A 26 12.80 25.43 1.16
C ASP A 26 12.67 23.93 1.42
N PRO A 27 12.13 23.15 0.47
CA PRO A 27 11.94 21.71 0.68
C PRO A 27 13.24 20.95 0.94
N THR A 28 14.35 21.41 0.30
CA THR A 28 15.65 20.73 0.43
C THR A 28 16.26 20.99 1.80
N GLU A 29 16.16 22.22 2.30
CA GLU A 29 16.63 22.56 3.66
C GLU A 29 15.81 21.85 4.72
N PHE A 30 14.48 21.83 4.58
CA PHE A 30 13.60 21.12 5.51
C PHE A 30 13.90 19.61 5.55
N ALA A 31 14.16 18.99 4.40
CA ALA A 31 14.49 17.57 4.32
C ALA A 31 15.84 17.21 4.95
N ARG A 32 16.79 18.17 5.06
CA ARG A 32 18.09 17.98 5.75
C ARG A 32 18.03 18.10 7.26
N ALA A 33 16.97 18.70 7.80
CA ALA A 33 16.82 18.82 9.24
C ALA A 33 16.67 17.44 9.90
N ALA A 34 17.10 17.32 11.16
CA ALA A 34 16.91 16.10 11.93
C ALA A 34 15.42 15.76 12.05
N LYS A 35 15.09 14.49 12.14
CA LYS A 35 13.71 14.00 12.12
C LYS A 35 12.85 14.58 13.24
N ASP A 36 13.41 14.67 14.42
CA ASP A 36 12.77 15.24 15.61
C ASP A 36 12.47 16.75 15.47
N VAL A 37 13.36 17.47 14.77
CA VAL A 37 13.17 18.89 14.43
C VAL A 37 12.07 19.05 13.39
N GLN A 38 12.06 18.19 12.36
CA GLN A 38 10.97 18.18 11.37
C GLN A 38 9.63 17.92 12.05
N ALA A 39 9.53 16.90 12.91
CA ALA A 39 8.32 16.54 13.63
C ALA A 39 7.83 17.67 14.54
N ALA A 40 8.73 18.29 15.31
CA ALA A 40 8.38 19.42 16.16
C ALA A 40 7.87 20.63 15.35
N THR A 41 8.47 20.89 14.19
CA THR A 41 8.04 21.96 13.29
C THR A 41 6.66 21.66 12.68
N VAL A 42 6.41 20.42 12.27
CA VAL A 42 5.11 19.97 11.77
C VAL A 42 4.05 20.13 12.86
N TRP A 43 4.34 19.64 14.07
CA TRP A 43 3.42 19.74 15.20
C TRP A 43 3.06 21.19 15.50
N LYS A 44 4.07 22.04 15.65
CA LYS A 44 3.84 23.47 15.90
C LYS A 44 3.00 24.12 14.82
N THR A 45 3.35 23.88 13.54
CA THR A 45 2.67 24.54 12.41
C THR A 45 1.23 24.09 12.23
N LEU A 46 0.97 22.77 12.24
CA LEU A 46 -0.31 22.22 11.83
C LEU A 46 -1.27 21.92 12.99
N PHE A 47 -0.79 21.85 14.23
CA PHE A 47 -1.61 21.46 15.38
C PHE A 47 -1.63 22.52 16.50
N VAL A 48 -0.64 23.42 16.54
CA VAL A 48 -0.59 24.49 17.53
C VAL A 48 -0.99 25.83 16.93
N ASP A 49 -0.35 26.21 15.81
CA ASP A 49 -0.55 27.51 15.17
C ASP A 49 -1.77 27.51 14.23
N GLN A 50 -2.26 26.35 13.82
CA GLN A 50 -3.42 26.19 12.92
C GLN A 50 -4.41 25.15 13.45
N THR A 51 -5.66 25.23 12.96
CA THR A 51 -6.66 24.17 13.18
C THR A 51 -6.37 22.97 12.27
N PRO A 52 -6.26 21.74 12.81
CA PRO A 52 -5.91 20.54 12.06
C PRO A 52 -7.09 20.00 11.22
N MET A 53 -7.42 20.65 10.14
CA MET A 53 -8.61 20.38 9.31
C MET A 53 -8.40 19.33 8.23
N SER A 54 -7.15 19.04 7.83
CA SER A 54 -6.87 18.09 6.76
C SER A 54 -7.04 16.64 7.20
N ASP A 55 -7.30 15.73 6.25
CA ASP A 55 -7.37 14.29 6.54
C ASP A 55 -6.09 13.76 7.19
N ALA A 56 -4.92 14.26 6.76
CA ALA A 56 -3.64 13.85 7.35
C ALA A 56 -3.49 14.29 8.82
N THR A 57 -3.91 15.52 9.14
CA THR A 57 -3.87 15.99 10.54
C THR A 57 -4.91 15.28 11.40
N ARG A 58 -6.11 15.04 10.88
CA ARG A 58 -7.16 14.28 11.57
C ARG A 58 -6.70 12.84 11.83
N ALA A 59 -5.99 12.21 10.90
CA ALA A 59 -5.44 10.88 11.08
C ALA A 59 -4.46 10.81 12.26
N VAL A 60 -3.59 11.82 12.42
CA VAL A 60 -2.71 11.92 13.60
C VAL A 60 -3.52 12.03 14.89
N LEU A 61 -4.51 12.94 14.95
CA LEU A 61 -5.35 13.10 16.15
C LEU A 61 -6.10 11.82 16.48
N THR A 62 -6.65 11.11 15.49
CA THR A 62 -7.30 9.80 15.68
C THR A 62 -6.34 8.79 16.28
N THR A 63 -5.10 8.75 15.80
CA THR A 63 -4.07 7.85 16.33
C THR A 63 -3.71 8.19 17.78
N LEU A 64 -3.48 9.48 18.09
CA LEU A 64 -3.19 9.94 19.46
C LEU A 64 -4.35 9.58 20.42
N GLN A 65 -5.59 9.85 20.00
CA GLN A 65 -6.78 9.52 20.78
C GLN A 65 -6.92 8.00 21.02
N SER A 66 -6.61 7.19 20.02
CA SER A 66 -6.65 5.72 20.14
C SER A 66 -5.62 5.18 21.13
N PHE A 67 -4.54 5.91 21.36
CA PHE A 67 -3.56 5.62 22.42
C PHE A 67 -3.90 6.27 23.78
N GLY A 68 -5.05 6.93 23.90
CA GLY A 68 -5.47 7.62 25.12
C GLY A 68 -4.67 8.90 25.43
N LEU A 69 -4.01 9.46 24.41
CA LEU A 69 -3.25 10.69 24.56
C LEU A 69 -4.15 11.91 24.44
N ASP A 70 -3.81 12.98 25.16
CA ASP A 70 -4.52 14.24 25.06
C ASP A 70 -4.24 14.92 23.72
N ILE A 71 -5.25 15.00 22.87
CA ILE A 71 -5.17 15.64 21.56
C ILE A 71 -5.05 17.17 21.63
N ASN A 72 -5.28 17.77 22.81
CA ASN A 72 -5.11 19.19 23.05
C ASN A 72 -3.72 19.53 23.61
N GLU A 73 -2.87 18.53 23.89
CA GLU A 73 -1.51 18.75 24.34
C GLU A 73 -0.72 19.54 23.29
N ARG A 74 -0.15 20.66 23.69
CA ARG A 74 0.63 21.53 22.80
C ARG A 74 2.14 21.30 22.92
N ASN A 75 2.56 20.69 24.03
CA ASN A 75 3.97 20.38 24.26
C ASN A 75 4.35 19.06 23.60
N MET A 76 5.16 19.14 22.56
CA MET A 76 5.64 17.98 21.81
C MET A 76 6.45 16.99 22.64
N ASP A 77 7.23 17.48 23.63
CA ASP A 77 8.08 16.61 24.45
C ASP A 77 7.23 15.79 25.44
N LEU A 78 6.13 16.34 25.92
CA LEU A 78 5.16 15.58 26.72
C LEU A 78 4.46 14.51 25.89
N LEU A 79 4.10 14.82 24.64
CA LEU A 79 3.55 13.81 23.72
C LEU A 79 4.55 12.70 23.43
N ARG A 80 5.81 13.04 23.13
CA ARG A 80 6.89 12.06 22.91
C ARG A 80 7.11 11.15 24.11
N ALA A 81 7.08 11.73 25.32
CA ALA A 81 7.28 10.97 26.55
C ALA A 81 6.17 9.95 26.82
N LYS A 82 4.94 10.26 26.40
CA LYS A 82 3.74 9.41 26.60
C LYS A 82 3.44 8.51 25.41
N PHE A 83 3.99 8.80 24.23
CA PHE A 83 3.72 8.00 23.01
C PHE A 83 4.32 6.59 23.16
N PRO A 84 3.57 5.53 22.84
CA PRO A 84 4.06 4.16 22.98
C PRO A 84 5.33 3.92 22.16
N ARG A 85 6.33 3.30 22.77
CA ARG A 85 7.57 2.90 22.11
C ARG A 85 7.50 1.41 21.76
N GLU A 86 8.00 1.05 20.58
CA GLU A 86 8.06 -0.35 20.11
C GLU A 86 6.73 -1.10 20.20
N ALA A 87 5.62 -0.36 20.06
CA ALA A 87 4.27 -0.85 20.36
C ALA A 87 3.58 -1.48 19.13
N TRP A 88 4.31 -2.15 18.25
CA TRP A 88 3.71 -2.71 17.02
C TRP A 88 2.57 -3.68 17.31
N GLU A 89 2.63 -4.48 18.38
CA GLU A 89 1.53 -5.36 18.82
C GLU A 89 0.31 -4.55 19.25
N GLN A 90 0.52 -3.49 20.03
CA GLN A 90 -0.55 -2.59 20.44
C GLN A 90 -1.17 -1.88 19.23
N VAL A 91 -0.35 -1.45 18.25
CA VAL A 91 -0.84 -0.84 17.01
C VAL A 91 -1.72 -1.81 16.23
N LEU A 92 -1.25 -3.05 16.00
CA LEU A 92 -2.02 -4.06 15.29
C LEU A 92 -3.32 -4.40 16.03
N GLY A 93 -3.27 -4.57 17.36
CA GLY A 93 -4.43 -4.83 18.19
C GLY A 93 -5.45 -3.68 18.13
N THR A 94 -5.00 -2.43 18.30
CA THR A 94 -5.87 -1.23 18.24
C THR A 94 -6.49 -1.04 16.86
N ALA A 95 -5.73 -1.25 15.80
CA ALA A 95 -6.22 -1.20 14.42
C ALA A 95 -7.14 -2.40 14.06
N GLY A 96 -7.06 -3.51 14.80
CA GLY A 96 -7.73 -4.76 14.49
C GLY A 96 -7.13 -5.46 13.27
N VAL A 97 -5.80 -5.35 13.09
CA VAL A 97 -5.08 -5.90 11.94
C VAL A 97 -4.44 -7.23 12.32
N GLY A 98 -4.91 -8.33 11.73
CA GLY A 98 -4.38 -9.67 11.95
C GLY A 98 -3.22 -10.05 11.02
N ARG A 99 -3.16 -9.47 9.83
CA ARG A 99 -2.12 -9.76 8.82
C ARG A 99 -1.69 -8.47 8.12
N LEU A 100 -0.41 -8.30 7.88
CA LEU A 100 0.18 -7.12 7.25
C LEU A 100 1.11 -7.51 6.11
N VAL A 101 1.00 -6.82 4.97
CA VAL A 101 1.92 -6.99 3.85
C VAL A 101 2.89 -5.80 3.80
N MET A 102 4.17 -6.10 3.88
CA MET A 102 5.25 -5.11 3.78
C MET A 102 5.83 -5.13 2.37
N THR A 103 5.87 -3.98 1.74
CA THR A 103 6.56 -3.81 0.45
C THR A 103 8.05 -3.62 0.70
N ASN A 104 8.88 -4.37 -0.02
CA ASN A 104 10.33 -4.36 0.11
C ASN A 104 10.96 -4.07 -1.24
N ASP A 105 11.84 -3.07 -1.31
CA ASP A 105 12.61 -2.76 -2.51
C ASP A 105 13.97 -3.47 -2.46
N PRO A 106 14.26 -4.42 -3.36
CA PRO A 106 15.56 -5.11 -3.43
C PRO A 106 16.74 -4.16 -3.70
N PHE A 107 16.47 -2.96 -4.21
CA PHE A 107 17.49 -1.94 -4.47
C PHE A 107 17.70 -0.97 -3.30
N ASP A 108 16.88 -1.02 -2.24
CA ASP A 108 17.15 -0.28 -1.02
C ASP A 108 18.22 -0.98 -0.18
N ASP A 109 19.37 -0.29 0.07
CA ASP A 109 20.51 -0.87 0.75
C ASP A 109 20.21 -1.25 2.22
N LYS A 110 19.32 -0.50 2.89
CA LYS A 110 18.94 -0.79 4.28
C LYS A 110 18.03 -2.01 4.35
N GLU A 111 17.04 -2.10 3.44
CA GLU A 111 16.16 -3.26 3.36
C GLU A 111 16.93 -4.50 2.95
N ARG A 112 17.82 -4.37 1.97
CA ARG A 112 18.71 -5.46 1.55
C ARG A 112 19.55 -6.00 2.71
N ALA A 113 20.20 -5.13 3.47
CA ALA A 113 21.00 -5.52 4.63
C ALA A 113 20.15 -6.23 5.71
N ALA A 114 18.94 -5.69 5.99
CA ALA A 114 18.01 -6.30 6.93
C ALA A 114 17.61 -7.74 6.51
N TRP A 115 17.30 -7.93 5.22
CA TRP A 115 16.95 -9.26 4.71
C TRP A 115 18.14 -10.24 4.63
N GLN A 116 19.35 -9.73 4.46
CA GLN A 116 20.56 -10.56 4.49
C GLN A 116 20.87 -11.12 5.87
N SER A 117 20.50 -10.41 6.94
CA SER A 117 20.67 -10.87 8.33
C SER A 117 19.67 -11.98 8.74
N GLN A 118 18.80 -12.44 7.85
CA GLN A 118 17.78 -13.46 8.10
C GLN A 118 16.93 -13.16 9.35
N PRO A 119 16.19 -12.05 9.35
CA PRO A 119 15.41 -11.64 10.51
C PRO A 119 14.36 -12.71 10.86
N VAL A 120 14.15 -12.92 12.15
CA VAL A 120 13.00 -13.69 12.64
C VAL A 120 11.73 -12.97 12.21
N ARG A 121 10.82 -13.69 11.57
CA ARG A 121 9.56 -13.12 11.05
C ARG A 121 8.41 -13.52 11.96
N ASP A 122 7.63 -12.56 12.33
CA ASP A 122 6.31 -12.83 12.87
C ASP A 122 5.39 -13.30 11.73
N VAL A 123 4.58 -14.31 12.01
CA VAL A 123 3.67 -14.95 11.03
C VAL A 123 2.60 -14.00 10.46
N ARG A 124 2.38 -12.87 11.12
CA ARG A 124 1.45 -11.83 10.67
C ARG A 124 2.01 -10.93 9.58
N PHE A 125 3.34 -10.93 9.38
CA PHE A 125 4.01 -10.08 8.40
C PHE A 125 4.38 -10.86 7.15
N PHE A 126 3.77 -10.46 6.04
CA PHE A 126 4.02 -11.00 4.71
C PHE A 126 4.87 -10.02 3.91
N ALA A 127 5.65 -10.54 2.98
CA ALA A 127 6.45 -9.71 2.09
C ALA A 127 5.77 -9.50 0.73
N ALA A 128 6.03 -8.36 0.13
CA ALA A 128 5.83 -8.09 -1.29
C ALA A 128 7.12 -7.46 -1.85
N LEU A 129 7.46 -7.73 -3.10
CA LEU A 129 8.63 -7.13 -3.74
C LEU A 129 8.23 -5.96 -4.63
N LEU A 130 8.78 -4.78 -4.37
CA LEU A 130 8.64 -3.60 -5.23
C LEU A 130 9.72 -3.65 -6.31
N LEU A 131 9.32 -3.73 -7.57
CA LEU A 131 10.25 -3.86 -8.70
C LEU A 131 10.25 -2.64 -9.64
N ASP A 132 9.67 -1.53 -9.23
CA ASP A 132 9.64 -0.29 -10.03
C ASP A 132 11.05 0.20 -10.42
N THR A 133 12.00 0.11 -9.49
CA THR A 133 13.41 0.45 -9.77
C THR A 133 14.00 -0.39 -10.90
N MET A 134 13.61 -1.66 -11.02
CA MET A 134 14.03 -2.51 -12.14
C MET A 134 13.28 -2.19 -13.41
N VAL A 135 11.93 -2.10 -13.35
CA VAL A 135 11.07 -1.97 -14.53
C VAL A 135 11.29 -0.62 -15.20
N HIS A 136 11.34 0.46 -14.42
CA HIS A 136 11.37 1.83 -14.95
C HIS A 136 12.75 2.50 -14.91
N GLY A 137 13.72 1.92 -14.22
CA GLY A 137 15.01 2.55 -13.99
C GLY A 137 16.21 1.63 -14.18
N TRP A 138 16.11 0.59 -15.02
CA TRP A 138 17.21 -0.38 -15.18
C TRP A 138 18.53 0.28 -15.57
N LYS A 139 18.53 1.14 -16.58
CA LYS A 139 19.75 1.81 -17.10
C LYS A 139 20.49 2.63 -16.04
N ASP A 140 19.75 3.18 -15.10
CA ASP A 140 20.31 4.02 -14.04
C ASP A 140 20.76 3.20 -12.84
N ASN A 141 20.20 1.98 -12.66
CA ASN A 141 20.35 1.21 -11.43
C ASN A 141 21.12 -0.13 -11.61
N PHE A 142 21.33 -0.64 -12.82
CA PHE A 142 22.00 -1.94 -13.02
C PHE A 142 23.38 -2.02 -12.35
N GLN A 143 24.11 -0.90 -12.33
CA GLN A 143 25.45 -0.85 -11.73
C GLN A 143 25.46 -1.18 -10.24
N ARG A 144 24.33 -1.00 -9.53
CA ARG A 144 24.19 -1.33 -8.11
C ARG A 144 24.27 -2.83 -7.83
N LEU A 145 24.00 -3.67 -8.83
CA LEU A 145 24.09 -5.12 -8.70
C LEU A 145 25.52 -5.64 -8.82
N LYS A 146 26.43 -4.90 -9.47
CA LYS A 146 27.82 -5.33 -9.66
C LYS A 146 28.60 -5.56 -8.36
N PRO A 147 28.56 -4.65 -7.37
CA PRO A 147 29.20 -4.89 -6.07
C PRO A 147 28.60 -6.09 -5.31
N TRP A 148 27.39 -6.52 -5.69
CA TRP A 148 26.71 -7.68 -5.10
C TRP A 148 27.04 -9.00 -5.81
N GLY A 149 27.96 -8.97 -6.78
CA GLY A 149 28.44 -10.16 -7.49
C GLY A 149 27.63 -10.56 -8.71
N TYR A 150 26.84 -9.63 -9.30
CA TYR A 150 26.10 -9.87 -10.53
C TYR A 150 26.82 -9.28 -11.75
N GLN A 151 26.90 -10.05 -12.83
CA GLN A 151 27.49 -9.61 -14.08
C GLN A 151 26.41 -9.03 -14.99
N VAL A 152 26.12 -7.76 -14.81
CA VAL A 152 25.04 -7.05 -15.50
C VAL A 152 25.55 -5.85 -16.29
N SER A 153 24.82 -5.47 -17.31
CA SER A 153 25.04 -4.30 -18.15
C SER A 153 23.72 -3.54 -18.37
N ALA A 154 23.76 -2.42 -19.04
CA ALA A 154 22.55 -1.70 -19.46
C ALA A 154 21.70 -2.50 -20.48
N ASN A 155 22.30 -3.47 -21.18
CA ASN A 155 21.59 -4.32 -22.13
C ASN A 155 20.89 -5.47 -21.42
N LEU A 156 19.55 -5.48 -21.49
CA LEU A 156 18.71 -6.49 -20.83
C LEU A 156 18.96 -7.90 -21.35
N THR A 157 19.18 -8.07 -22.67
CA THR A 157 19.38 -9.39 -23.26
C THR A 157 20.62 -10.08 -22.72
N THR A 158 21.73 -9.34 -22.58
CA THR A 158 22.98 -9.90 -22.04
C THR A 158 22.97 -10.04 -20.51
N SER A 159 22.06 -9.37 -19.83
CA SER A 159 21.94 -9.39 -18.37
C SER A 159 20.81 -10.29 -17.88
N HIS A 160 20.01 -10.88 -18.78
CA HIS A 160 18.78 -11.61 -18.44
C HIS A 160 18.99 -12.67 -17.37
N ASP A 161 19.95 -13.56 -17.56
CA ASP A 161 20.16 -14.68 -16.62
C ASP A 161 20.61 -14.22 -15.23
N GLU A 162 21.42 -13.16 -15.18
CA GLU A 162 21.86 -12.57 -13.92
C GLU A 162 20.73 -11.83 -13.20
N ILE A 163 19.83 -11.19 -13.94
CA ILE A 163 18.63 -10.56 -13.37
C ILE A 163 17.69 -11.64 -12.85
N MET A 164 17.48 -12.71 -13.59
CA MET A 164 16.66 -13.84 -13.14
C MET A 164 17.25 -14.49 -11.88
N ARG A 165 18.59 -14.68 -11.83
CA ARG A 165 19.30 -15.19 -10.63
C ARG A 165 19.09 -14.24 -9.43
N PHE A 166 19.19 -12.94 -9.64
CA PHE A 166 18.94 -11.94 -8.61
C PHE A 166 17.51 -12.05 -8.05
N LEU A 167 16.52 -12.10 -8.93
CA LEU A 167 15.12 -12.22 -8.52
C LEU A 167 14.82 -13.56 -7.84
N ASP A 168 15.37 -14.66 -8.32
CA ASP A 168 15.21 -15.98 -7.67
C ASP A 168 15.68 -15.95 -6.22
N ILE A 169 16.86 -15.37 -5.97
CA ILE A 169 17.40 -15.21 -4.60
C ILE A 169 16.45 -14.36 -3.74
N TRP A 170 15.89 -13.30 -4.28
CA TRP A 170 14.94 -12.46 -3.54
C TRP A 170 13.60 -13.16 -3.31
N MET A 171 13.08 -13.89 -4.30
CA MET A 171 11.87 -14.69 -4.16
C MET A 171 12.03 -15.76 -3.06
N ASP A 172 13.16 -16.47 -3.04
CA ASP A 172 13.42 -17.48 -2.00
C ASP A 172 13.58 -16.84 -0.61
N ARG A 173 14.26 -15.72 -0.54
CA ARG A 173 14.54 -15.02 0.72
C ARG A 173 13.28 -14.37 1.32
N THR A 174 12.47 -13.75 0.51
CA THR A 174 11.31 -12.98 0.99
C THR A 174 10.01 -13.78 0.96
N ASN A 175 9.92 -14.82 0.13
CA ASN A 175 8.68 -15.57 -0.14
C ASN A 175 7.49 -14.62 -0.35
N PRO A 176 7.55 -13.71 -1.33
CA PRO A 176 6.57 -12.64 -1.46
C PRO A 176 5.21 -13.20 -1.89
N ILE A 177 4.15 -12.58 -1.38
CA ILE A 177 2.78 -12.95 -1.78
C ILE A 177 2.37 -12.30 -3.09
N TYR A 178 3.00 -11.19 -3.45
CA TYR A 178 2.92 -10.56 -4.77
C TYR A 178 4.19 -9.74 -5.07
N VAL A 179 4.37 -9.44 -6.33
CA VAL A 179 5.32 -8.45 -6.84
C VAL A 179 4.56 -7.17 -7.15
N SER A 180 5.11 -6.02 -6.79
CA SER A 180 4.49 -4.71 -7.02
C SER A 180 5.22 -3.94 -8.12
N ILE A 181 4.46 -3.42 -9.06
CA ILE A 181 4.91 -2.58 -10.19
C ILE A 181 3.97 -1.40 -10.43
N SER A 182 4.48 -0.36 -11.07
CA SER A 182 3.67 0.77 -11.56
C SER A 182 3.41 0.64 -13.06
N LEU A 183 2.20 1.03 -13.49
CA LEU A 183 1.82 1.17 -14.91
C LEU A 183 1.57 2.67 -15.22
N PRO A 184 1.82 3.16 -16.46
CA PRO A 184 2.16 2.39 -17.66
C PRO A 184 3.61 1.91 -17.68
N ALA A 185 3.84 0.77 -18.31
CA ALA A 185 5.16 0.18 -18.52
C ALA A 185 5.35 -0.34 -19.97
N LEU A 186 4.25 -0.70 -20.66
CA LEU A 186 4.33 -1.30 -21.99
C LEU A 186 4.64 -0.32 -23.12
N GLN A 187 4.47 0.98 -22.88
CA GLN A 187 4.76 2.04 -23.85
C GLN A 187 6.27 2.36 -24.00
N ILE A 188 7.08 1.95 -23.03
CA ILE A 188 8.54 2.14 -23.04
C ILE A 188 9.17 0.78 -23.32
N GLN A 189 9.87 0.66 -24.44
CA GLN A 189 10.41 -0.62 -24.92
C GLN A 189 11.22 -1.36 -23.85
N GLU A 190 12.09 -0.68 -23.13
CA GLU A 190 12.93 -1.29 -22.10
C GLU A 190 12.11 -1.77 -20.89
N ALA A 191 11.17 -0.94 -20.42
CA ALA A 191 10.26 -1.31 -19.34
C ALA A 191 9.38 -2.49 -19.75
N ALA A 192 8.87 -2.49 -20.99
CA ALA A 192 8.07 -3.58 -21.53
C ALA A 192 8.86 -4.90 -21.61
N GLN A 193 10.12 -4.86 -22.05
CA GLN A 193 11.00 -6.02 -22.09
C GLN A 193 11.29 -6.54 -20.68
N MET A 194 11.66 -5.65 -19.73
CA MET A 194 11.89 -6.02 -18.33
C MET A 194 10.64 -6.64 -17.72
N LEU A 195 9.48 -6.03 -17.92
CA LEU A 195 8.23 -6.51 -17.38
C LEU A 195 7.88 -7.90 -17.97
N ARG A 196 7.84 -8.05 -19.29
CA ARG A 196 7.39 -9.28 -19.95
C ARG A 196 8.37 -10.43 -19.78
N ASN A 197 9.65 -10.19 -20.08
CA ASN A 197 10.66 -11.25 -20.18
C ASN A 197 11.26 -11.64 -18.83
N VAL A 198 11.15 -10.77 -17.83
CA VAL A 198 11.75 -11.00 -16.51
C VAL A 198 10.67 -11.09 -15.43
N VAL A 199 9.97 -9.99 -15.15
CA VAL A 199 9.05 -9.93 -14.00
C VAL A 199 7.88 -10.88 -14.16
N LEU A 200 7.15 -10.82 -15.27
CA LEU A 200 6.01 -11.71 -15.49
C LEU A 200 6.44 -13.16 -15.68
N ALA A 201 7.59 -13.41 -16.31
CA ALA A 201 8.14 -14.75 -16.48
C ALA A 201 8.44 -15.41 -15.12
N ILE A 202 9.07 -14.68 -14.17
CA ILE A 202 9.33 -15.22 -12.83
C ILE A 202 8.03 -15.38 -12.02
N CYS A 203 7.09 -14.45 -12.15
CA CYS A 203 5.79 -14.53 -11.49
C CYS A 203 4.99 -15.76 -11.94
N LEU A 204 4.96 -16.05 -13.25
CA LEU A 204 4.35 -17.26 -13.81
C LEU A 204 5.03 -18.51 -13.24
N ARG A 205 6.35 -18.58 -13.30
CA ARG A 205 7.12 -19.75 -12.86
C ARG A 205 6.94 -20.05 -11.35
N ARG A 206 6.82 -18.98 -10.54
CA ARG A 206 6.69 -19.08 -9.08
C ARG A 206 5.23 -19.03 -8.60
N SER A 207 4.26 -18.86 -9.49
CA SER A 207 2.83 -18.67 -9.15
C SER A 207 2.60 -17.50 -8.18
N VAL A 208 3.37 -16.42 -8.34
CA VAL A 208 3.26 -15.19 -7.53
C VAL A 208 2.39 -14.18 -8.26
N ALA A 209 1.46 -13.55 -7.55
CA ALA A 209 0.59 -12.51 -8.10
C ALA A 209 1.35 -11.22 -8.42
N VAL A 210 0.76 -10.38 -9.27
CA VAL A 210 1.32 -9.07 -9.64
C VAL A 210 0.38 -7.97 -9.16
N GLN A 211 0.88 -7.08 -8.34
CA GLN A 211 0.17 -5.88 -7.93
C GLN A 211 0.56 -4.73 -8.84
N CYS A 212 -0.42 -4.07 -9.44
CA CYS A 212 -0.27 -2.94 -10.35
C CYS A 212 -0.76 -1.66 -9.67
N THR A 213 0.13 -0.70 -9.45
CA THR A 213 -0.25 0.69 -9.17
C THR A 213 -0.43 1.40 -10.51
N VAL A 214 -1.68 1.68 -10.87
CA VAL A 214 -2.04 2.26 -12.17
C VAL A 214 -2.00 3.77 -12.06
N LYS A 215 -1.01 4.37 -12.69
CA LYS A 215 -0.89 5.82 -12.87
C LYS A 215 -1.68 6.26 -14.10
N PRO A 216 -1.95 7.55 -14.28
CA PRO A 216 -2.68 8.05 -15.46
C PRO A 216 -2.15 7.48 -16.77
N GLY A 217 -3.05 6.91 -17.58
CA GLY A 217 -2.73 6.23 -18.83
C GLY A 217 -2.33 4.75 -18.71
N GLY A 218 -2.24 4.19 -17.51
CA GLY A 218 -1.82 2.79 -17.30
C GLY A 218 -2.92 1.75 -17.42
N LEU A 219 -4.20 2.13 -17.51
CA LEU A 219 -5.31 1.18 -17.60
C LEU A 219 -5.28 0.32 -18.86
N ALA A 220 -4.82 0.89 -19.97
CA ALA A 220 -4.67 0.13 -21.22
C ALA A 220 -3.63 -1.00 -21.07
N ASP A 221 -2.50 -0.71 -20.43
CA ASP A 221 -1.48 -1.70 -20.12
C ASP A 221 -2.04 -2.81 -19.22
N LEU A 222 -2.80 -2.44 -18.19
CA LEU A 222 -3.43 -3.41 -17.28
C LEU A 222 -4.37 -4.36 -18.05
N ALA A 223 -5.21 -3.82 -18.94
CA ALA A 223 -6.11 -4.63 -19.76
C ALA A 223 -5.35 -5.61 -20.64
N VAL A 224 -4.28 -5.17 -21.29
CA VAL A 224 -3.40 -6.02 -22.11
C VAL A 224 -2.79 -7.12 -21.25
N LEU A 225 -2.25 -6.81 -20.08
CA LEU A 225 -1.62 -7.78 -19.19
C LEU A 225 -2.62 -8.83 -18.69
N CYS A 226 -3.83 -8.42 -18.27
CA CYS A 226 -4.87 -9.36 -17.85
C CYS A 226 -5.29 -10.31 -18.96
N GLN A 227 -5.36 -9.83 -20.21
CA GLN A 227 -5.73 -10.62 -21.37
C GLN A 227 -4.61 -11.58 -21.80
N GLU A 228 -3.36 -11.12 -21.84
CA GLU A 228 -2.23 -11.92 -22.32
C GLU A 228 -1.76 -12.97 -21.29
N TYR A 229 -2.01 -12.72 -20.00
CA TYR A 229 -1.56 -13.58 -18.91
C TYR A 229 -2.72 -14.09 -18.05
N PRO A 230 -3.65 -14.88 -18.60
CA PRO A 230 -4.83 -15.35 -17.85
C PRO A 230 -4.47 -16.27 -16.67
N GLY A 231 -3.27 -16.87 -16.66
CA GLY A 231 -2.76 -17.69 -15.58
C GLY A 231 -2.13 -16.90 -14.42
N LEU A 232 -1.92 -15.58 -14.58
CA LEU A 232 -1.48 -14.70 -13.51
C LEU A 232 -2.65 -14.02 -12.81
N ARG A 233 -2.52 -13.82 -11.51
CA ARG A 233 -3.44 -13.01 -10.70
C ARG A 233 -2.91 -11.58 -10.61
N PHE A 234 -3.75 -10.63 -10.96
CA PHE A 234 -3.44 -9.20 -10.88
C PHE A 234 -4.23 -8.55 -9.76
N LEU A 235 -3.55 -7.77 -8.94
CA LEU A 235 -4.14 -6.86 -7.98
C LEU A 235 -3.98 -5.44 -8.55
N ALA A 236 -5.03 -4.65 -8.64
CA ALA A 236 -4.88 -3.30 -9.18
C ALA A 236 -5.56 -2.22 -8.35
N ARG A 237 -4.91 -1.07 -8.28
CA ARG A 237 -5.46 0.19 -7.80
C ARG A 237 -5.04 1.32 -8.73
N VAL A 238 -5.87 2.33 -8.87
CA VAL A 238 -5.53 3.58 -9.57
C VAL A 238 -5.05 4.65 -8.58
N GLU A 239 -4.20 5.56 -9.03
CA GLU A 239 -3.80 6.73 -8.26
C GLU A 239 -4.77 7.92 -8.47
N SER A 240 -5.41 7.99 -9.64
CA SER A 240 -6.40 9.02 -9.96
C SER A 240 -7.82 8.53 -9.68
N PHE A 241 -8.59 9.37 -9.00
CA PHE A 241 -10.00 9.11 -8.74
C PHE A 241 -10.83 9.01 -10.04
N ASP A 242 -10.47 9.76 -11.07
CA ASP A 242 -11.18 9.82 -12.34
C ASP A 242 -11.10 8.49 -13.13
N GLU A 243 -10.11 7.63 -12.82
CA GLU A 243 -9.93 6.34 -13.46
C GLU A 243 -10.62 5.18 -12.73
N GLU A 244 -11.23 5.43 -11.57
CA GLU A 244 -11.87 4.37 -10.76
C GLU A 244 -13.02 3.65 -11.49
N ALA A 245 -13.87 4.39 -12.19
CA ALA A 245 -14.96 3.76 -12.95
C ALA A 245 -14.44 2.86 -14.07
N SER A 246 -13.37 3.27 -14.75
CA SER A 246 -12.74 2.48 -15.80
C SER A 246 -12.03 1.24 -15.23
N LEU A 247 -11.40 1.36 -14.07
CA LEU A 247 -10.83 0.20 -13.36
C LEU A 247 -11.93 -0.78 -12.93
N ALA A 248 -13.07 -0.28 -12.45
CA ALA A 248 -14.21 -1.10 -12.08
C ALA A 248 -14.74 -1.95 -13.28
N LEU A 249 -14.81 -1.35 -14.47
CA LEU A 249 -15.17 -2.06 -15.69
C LEU A 249 -14.16 -3.14 -16.07
N LEU A 250 -12.87 -2.89 -15.88
CA LEU A 250 -11.85 -3.92 -16.09
C LEU A 250 -11.99 -5.07 -15.08
N GLY A 251 -12.23 -4.77 -13.81
CA GLY A 251 -12.44 -5.77 -12.76
C GLY A 251 -13.62 -6.69 -13.04
N SER A 252 -14.71 -6.19 -13.62
CA SER A 252 -15.85 -7.02 -14.01
C SER A 252 -15.58 -7.88 -15.27
N ARG A 253 -14.62 -7.48 -16.11
CA ARG A 253 -14.28 -8.18 -17.37
C ARG A 253 -13.27 -9.30 -17.17
N PHE A 254 -12.30 -9.12 -16.27
CA PHE A 254 -11.17 -10.03 -16.13
C PHE A 254 -11.22 -10.79 -14.80
N PRO A 255 -11.48 -12.12 -14.81
CA PRO A 255 -11.58 -12.92 -13.58
C PRO A 255 -10.24 -13.06 -12.84
N ASN A 256 -9.13 -12.79 -13.51
CA ASN A 256 -7.78 -12.78 -12.94
C ASN A 256 -7.37 -11.39 -12.40
N LEU A 257 -8.29 -10.43 -12.31
CA LEU A 257 -8.08 -9.09 -11.77
C LEU A 257 -8.91 -8.86 -10.53
N LEU A 258 -8.26 -8.52 -9.41
CA LEU A 258 -8.90 -8.05 -8.19
C LEU A 258 -8.57 -6.58 -7.96
N ILE A 259 -9.60 -5.75 -7.84
CA ILE A 259 -9.43 -4.35 -7.44
C ILE A 259 -9.20 -4.30 -5.93
N TYR A 260 -8.12 -3.64 -5.52
CA TYR A 260 -7.78 -3.55 -4.13
C TYR A 260 -7.23 -2.18 -3.76
N GLY A 261 -7.26 -1.91 -2.47
CA GLY A 261 -6.75 -0.66 -1.93
C GLY A 261 -7.73 0.49 -2.09
N TRP A 262 -7.34 1.60 -1.51
CA TRP A 262 -8.14 2.80 -1.43
C TRP A 262 -7.25 4.02 -1.59
N PRO A 263 -7.54 4.93 -2.53
CA PRO A 263 -6.72 6.11 -2.72
C PRO A 263 -6.79 7.06 -1.52
N ARG A 264 -7.94 7.07 -0.80
CA ARG A 264 -8.12 7.90 0.41
C ARG A 264 -8.99 7.16 1.43
N PRO A 265 -8.54 7.02 2.68
CA PRO A 265 -9.34 6.47 3.76
C PRO A 265 -10.66 7.27 3.94
N GLY A 266 -11.77 6.56 4.16
CA GLY A 266 -13.05 7.19 4.48
C GLY A 266 -13.80 7.84 3.31
N ASN A 267 -13.42 7.59 2.05
CA ASN A 267 -14.16 8.10 0.89
C ASN A 267 -15.42 7.26 0.63
N THR A 268 -16.54 7.68 1.23
CA THR A 268 -17.86 7.00 1.13
C THR A 268 -18.36 6.93 -0.32
N ALA A 269 -18.20 8.00 -1.11
CA ALA A 269 -18.66 8.04 -2.48
C ALA A 269 -17.99 6.99 -3.37
N LEU A 270 -16.68 6.78 -3.18
CA LEU A 270 -15.95 5.76 -3.91
C LEU A 270 -16.36 4.35 -3.49
N THR A 271 -16.57 4.11 -2.19
CA THR A 271 -17.05 2.82 -1.70
C THR A 271 -18.39 2.49 -2.32
N LEU A 272 -19.30 3.44 -2.29
CA LEU A 272 -20.62 3.29 -2.88
C LEU A 272 -20.53 2.96 -4.37
N ALA A 273 -19.75 3.70 -5.14
CA ALA A 273 -19.57 3.47 -6.57
C ALA A 273 -19.03 2.06 -6.87
N ARG A 274 -18.08 1.58 -6.07
CA ARG A 274 -17.55 0.22 -6.21
C ARG A 274 -18.58 -0.85 -5.86
N VAL A 275 -19.32 -0.70 -4.77
CA VAL A 275 -20.40 -1.64 -4.42
C VAL A 275 -21.47 -1.66 -5.49
N GLN A 276 -21.87 -0.51 -6.01
CA GLN A 276 -22.86 -0.44 -7.10
C GLN A 276 -22.41 -1.10 -8.40
N SER A 277 -21.13 -1.02 -8.73
CA SER A 277 -20.59 -1.56 -9.97
C SER A 277 -20.13 -3.01 -9.87
N GLN A 278 -19.69 -3.48 -8.71
CA GLN A 278 -19.01 -4.76 -8.53
C GLN A 278 -19.58 -5.61 -7.39
N GLY A 279 -20.61 -5.12 -6.69
CA GLY A 279 -21.03 -5.75 -5.43
C GLY A 279 -19.87 -5.77 -4.43
N LEU A 280 -19.60 -6.90 -3.82
CA LEU A 280 -18.51 -7.08 -2.85
C LEU A 280 -17.28 -7.80 -3.43
N THR A 281 -17.06 -7.76 -4.76
CA THR A 281 -15.96 -8.47 -5.42
C THR A 281 -14.63 -7.70 -5.45
N PHE A 282 -14.47 -6.69 -4.62
CA PHE A 282 -13.24 -5.90 -4.45
C PHE A 282 -12.76 -5.95 -3.00
N VAL A 283 -11.55 -5.46 -2.73
CA VAL A 283 -10.98 -5.35 -1.39
C VAL A 283 -10.72 -3.87 -1.05
N PRO A 284 -11.55 -3.26 -0.20
CA PRO A 284 -11.42 -1.85 0.16
C PRO A 284 -10.33 -1.64 1.21
N GLN A 285 -9.21 -2.29 1.08
CA GLN A 285 -8.15 -2.22 2.07
C GLN A 285 -7.56 -0.80 2.13
N PRO A 286 -7.55 -0.14 3.29
CA PRO A 286 -6.85 1.12 3.49
C PRO A 286 -5.34 0.88 3.46
N SER A 287 -4.80 0.76 2.25
CA SER A 287 -3.40 0.43 1.98
C SER A 287 -2.52 1.70 1.91
N GLY A 288 -1.21 1.51 1.88
CA GLY A 288 -0.23 2.58 1.70
C GLY A 288 0.20 3.26 2.99
N ALA A 289 0.04 2.62 4.15
CA ALA A 289 0.66 3.09 5.40
C ALA A 289 2.19 3.07 5.25
N ARG A 290 2.81 4.20 5.53
CA ARG A 290 4.28 4.35 5.52
C ARG A 290 4.87 4.22 6.91
N VAL A 291 4.03 4.47 7.90
CA VAL A 291 4.32 4.35 9.33
C VAL A 291 3.26 3.44 9.92
N LEU A 292 3.66 2.58 10.82
CA LEU A 292 2.78 1.53 11.34
C LEU A 292 1.52 2.09 12.00
N GLU A 293 1.65 3.18 12.73
CA GLU A 293 0.58 3.87 13.45
C GLU A 293 -0.52 4.42 12.54
N GLU A 294 -0.23 4.69 11.27
CA GLU A 294 -1.26 5.08 10.30
C GLU A 294 -2.35 4.02 10.13
N LEU A 295 -2.06 2.74 10.41
CA LEU A 295 -3.05 1.67 10.36
C LEU A 295 -4.23 1.94 11.29
N ILE A 296 -3.97 2.50 12.46
CA ILE A 296 -5.01 2.83 13.44
C ILE A 296 -6.03 3.79 12.82
N SER A 297 -5.56 4.95 12.38
CA SER A 297 -6.45 5.96 11.80
C SER A 297 -7.16 5.47 10.54
N ARG A 298 -6.48 4.74 9.68
CA ARG A 298 -7.04 4.21 8.44
C ARG A 298 -8.21 3.27 8.68
N TRP A 299 -8.05 2.32 9.61
CA TRP A 299 -9.12 1.38 9.95
C TRP A 299 -10.22 2.01 10.79
N THR A 300 -9.86 2.91 11.72
CA THR A 300 -10.85 3.65 12.53
C THR A 300 -11.76 4.51 11.66
N LEU A 301 -11.22 5.15 10.62
CA LEU A 301 -12.02 5.98 9.71
C LEU A 301 -12.80 5.14 8.68
N PHE A 302 -12.29 3.99 8.29
CA PHE A 302 -12.92 3.14 7.28
C PHE A 302 -14.10 2.32 7.82
N LYS A 303 -13.93 1.70 9.01
CA LYS A 303 -14.94 0.78 9.55
C LYS A 303 -16.36 1.36 9.61
N PRO A 304 -16.59 2.59 10.13
CA PRO A 304 -17.92 3.20 10.15
C PRO A 304 -18.53 3.36 8.74
N VAL A 305 -17.71 3.76 7.76
CA VAL A 305 -18.16 3.93 6.37
C VAL A 305 -18.62 2.59 5.78
N ALA A 306 -17.85 1.53 6.01
CA ALA A 306 -18.21 0.19 5.55
C ALA A 306 -19.50 -0.33 6.20
N VAL A 307 -19.65 -0.11 7.50
CA VAL A 307 -20.87 -0.53 8.24
C VAL A 307 -22.09 0.22 7.74
N GLU A 308 -22.06 1.55 7.64
CA GLU A 308 -23.16 2.37 7.15
C GLU A 308 -23.58 1.97 5.74
N LEU A 309 -22.60 1.77 4.85
CA LEU A 309 -22.84 1.37 3.48
C LEU A 309 -23.53 0.00 3.39
N LEU A 310 -23.00 -1.01 4.07
CA LEU A 310 -23.56 -2.36 4.04
C LEU A 310 -24.97 -2.38 4.66
N ALA A 311 -25.17 -1.71 5.81
CA ALA A 311 -26.45 -1.63 6.47
C ALA A 311 -27.52 -1.01 5.56
N SER A 312 -27.18 0.08 4.83
CA SER A 312 -28.12 0.71 3.92
C SER A 312 -28.49 -0.18 2.72
N HIS A 313 -27.54 -0.96 2.20
CA HIS A 313 -27.80 -1.90 1.10
C HIS A 313 -28.64 -3.08 1.53
N TYR A 314 -28.36 -3.67 2.71
CA TYR A 314 -29.17 -4.75 3.26
C TYR A 314 -30.59 -4.30 3.56
N ALA A 315 -30.78 -3.11 4.17
CA ALA A 315 -32.10 -2.54 4.40
C ALA A 315 -32.89 -2.39 3.09
N SER A 316 -32.26 -1.91 2.03
CA SER A 316 -32.87 -1.78 0.71
C SER A 316 -33.27 -3.14 0.10
N LEU A 317 -32.48 -4.19 0.31
CA LEU A 317 -32.82 -5.55 -0.13
C LEU A 317 -34.02 -6.10 0.65
N GLU A 318 -34.09 -5.88 1.97
CA GLU A 318 -35.22 -6.27 2.80
C GLU A 318 -36.50 -5.53 2.41
N GLU A 319 -36.42 -4.23 2.09
CA GLU A 319 -37.56 -3.44 1.58
C GLU A 319 -38.12 -4.02 0.27
N MET A 320 -37.26 -4.62 -0.57
CA MET A 320 -37.67 -5.31 -1.79
C MET A 320 -38.25 -6.72 -1.51
N GLY A 321 -38.23 -7.18 -0.29
CA GLY A 321 -38.70 -8.51 0.14
C GLY A 321 -37.61 -9.60 0.04
N TYR A 322 -36.34 -9.24 -0.16
CA TYR A 322 -35.23 -10.20 -0.13
C TYR A 322 -34.81 -10.44 1.34
N GLY A 323 -34.91 -11.71 1.79
CA GLY A 323 -34.46 -12.07 3.13
C GLY A 323 -32.93 -12.09 3.22
N VAL A 324 -32.39 -11.22 4.05
CA VAL A 324 -30.94 -11.17 4.29
C VAL A 324 -30.59 -12.15 5.42
N ASP A 325 -29.74 -13.13 5.09
CA ASP A 325 -29.26 -14.12 6.06
C ASP A 325 -28.11 -13.55 6.89
N PRO A 326 -28.16 -13.60 8.25
CA PRO A 326 -27.05 -13.15 9.11
C PRO A 326 -25.70 -13.82 8.80
N ASP A 327 -25.70 -15.09 8.42
CA ASP A 327 -24.45 -15.81 8.06
C ASP A 327 -23.82 -15.24 6.77
N LEU A 328 -24.65 -14.78 5.84
CA LEU A 328 -24.17 -14.09 4.63
C LEU A 328 -23.59 -12.72 4.97
N ILE A 329 -24.22 -11.97 5.90
CA ILE A 329 -23.67 -10.68 6.36
C ILE A 329 -22.28 -10.89 6.97
N GLU A 330 -22.12 -11.89 7.83
CA GLU A 330 -20.84 -12.19 8.46
C GLU A 330 -19.78 -12.60 7.43
N LYS A 331 -20.17 -13.41 6.44
CA LYS A 331 -19.28 -13.79 5.34
C LYS A 331 -18.87 -12.57 4.52
N ASP A 332 -19.80 -11.71 4.15
CA ASP A 332 -19.54 -10.50 3.36
C ASP A 332 -18.61 -9.54 4.10
N LEU A 333 -18.80 -9.38 5.41
CA LEU A 333 -17.89 -8.60 6.26
C LEU A 333 -16.48 -9.19 6.30
N ARG A 334 -16.35 -10.51 6.48
CA ARG A 334 -15.04 -11.17 6.46
C ARG A 334 -14.34 -11.00 5.12
N ASP A 335 -15.07 -11.19 4.02
CA ASP A 335 -14.56 -11.02 2.67
C ASP A 335 -14.07 -9.59 2.45
N LEU A 336 -14.87 -8.60 2.82
CA LEU A 336 -14.57 -7.17 2.67
C LEU A 336 -13.38 -6.75 3.56
N LEU A 337 -13.26 -7.30 4.77
CA LEU A 337 -12.19 -6.98 5.72
C LEU A 337 -10.88 -7.73 5.45
N GLY A 338 -10.79 -8.50 4.37
CA GLY A 338 -9.53 -9.03 3.89
C GLY A 338 -9.53 -10.51 3.48
N GLN A 339 -10.54 -11.33 3.84
CA GLN A 339 -10.55 -12.74 3.46
C GLN A 339 -10.49 -12.91 1.93
N ARG A 340 -11.24 -12.10 1.19
CA ARG A 340 -11.25 -12.11 -0.28
C ARG A 340 -9.86 -11.90 -0.89
N PHE A 341 -9.03 -11.02 -0.28
CA PHE A 341 -7.65 -10.81 -0.73
C PHE A 341 -6.83 -12.09 -0.63
N TRP A 342 -6.91 -12.79 0.50
CA TRP A 342 -6.15 -14.02 0.72
C TRP A 342 -6.66 -15.16 -0.16
N THR A 343 -7.97 -15.33 -0.28
CA THR A 343 -8.59 -16.32 -1.17
C THR A 343 -8.21 -16.08 -2.63
N PHE A 344 -8.25 -14.82 -3.09
CA PHE A 344 -7.82 -14.47 -4.45
C PHE A 344 -6.34 -14.81 -4.71
N LEU A 345 -5.48 -14.64 -3.70
CA LEU A 345 -4.07 -15.02 -3.81
C LEU A 345 -3.82 -16.54 -3.66
N GLY A 346 -4.83 -17.32 -3.28
CA GLY A 346 -4.69 -18.75 -2.97
C GLY A 346 -3.87 -18.98 -1.69
N ARG A 347 -4.03 -18.11 -0.70
CA ARG A 347 -3.33 -18.13 0.60
C ARG A 347 -4.38 -18.10 1.72
N GLU A 348 -4.97 -19.22 2.04
CA GLU A 348 -5.94 -19.35 3.16
C GLU A 348 -5.25 -19.55 4.51
#